data_82fef60b3761122932775c668ef19509
#
_entry.id   82fef60b3761122932775c668ef19509
#
_cell.length_a   1.000
_cell.length_b   1.000
_cell.length_c   1.000
_cell.angle_alpha   90.00
_cell.angle_beta   90.00
_cell.angle_gamma   90.00
#
_symmetry.space_group_name_H-M   'P 1'
#
loop_
_entity.id
_entity.type
_entity.pdbx_description
1 polymer ?
#
loop_
_entity_poly.entity_id
_entity_poly.type
_entity_poly.pdbx_seq_one_letter_code
_entity_poly.pdbx_strand_id
1 'polypeptide(L)'
;MPTWIIIVIIIFSLLTLFVVLSYLKLKKATNDTGSFNLLHLSDSDFQKTISKGVTLVDFWADWCMPCKLLGPTISNLADNNADKAKVAKLNIETYQKIAAINGISSIPTVVVFKNGKEVERSVSVKPKHYYQSMIDKALNK
;
A
#
# COMPACT_ATOMS: atom_id res chain seq x y z
N MET A 1 17.37 -26.51 -42.43
CA MET A 1 17.87 -25.56 -41.43
C MET A 1 18.76 -26.29 -40.45
N PRO A 2 19.91 -25.77 -40.09
CA PRO A 2 20.76 -26.42 -39.09
C PRO A 2 20.08 -26.44 -37.74
N THR A 3 20.17 -27.54 -37.02
CA THR A 3 19.47 -27.83 -35.76
C THR A 3 19.75 -26.77 -34.65
N TRP A 4 20.94 -26.17 -34.66
CA TRP A 4 21.29 -25.13 -33.70
C TRP A 4 20.45 -23.84 -33.81
N ILE A 5 20.00 -23.49 -35.04
CA ILE A 5 19.11 -22.32 -35.26
C ILE A 5 17.75 -22.55 -34.60
N ILE A 6 17.23 -23.77 -34.72
CA ILE A 6 15.95 -24.15 -34.11
C ILE A 6 16.06 -24.06 -32.59
N ILE A 7 17.17 -24.53 -32.02
CA ILE A 7 17.43 -24.45 -30.56
C ILE A 7 17.50 -22.99 -30.09
N VAL A 8 18.19 -22.13 -30.84
CA VAL A 8 18.29 -20.67 -30.50
C VAL A 8 16.91 -20.02 -30.56
N ILE A 9 16.08 -20.31 -31.54
CA ILE A 9 14.71 -19.77 -31.66
C ILE A 9 13.85 -20.22 -30.47
N ILE A 10 13.95 -21.48 -30.07
CA ILE A 10 13.19 -22.02 -28.94
C ILE A 10 13.63 -21.32 -27.62
N ILE A 11 14.94 -21.18 -27.39
CA ILE A 11 15.47 -20.50 -26.21
C ILE A 11 15.01 -19.06 -26.17
N PHE A 12 15.08 -18.34 -27.28
CA PHE A 12 14.64 -16.95 -27.38
C PHE A 12 13.13 -16.79 -27.13
N SER A 13 12.33 -17.72 -27.68
CA SER A 13 10.88 -17.77 -27.46
C SER A 13 10.52 -18.03 -26.00
N LEU A 14 11.22 -18.95 -25.34
CA LEU A 14 11.02 -19.24 -23.91
C LEU A 14 11.43 -18.05 -23.03
N LEU A 15 12.53 -17.37 -23.38
CA LEU A 15 12.99 -16.19 -22.65
C LEU A 15 12.01 -15.03 -22.79
N THR A 16 11.50 -14.76 -24.01
CA THR A 16 10.50 -13.70 -24.22
C THR A 16 9.19 -14.02 -23.50
N LEU A 17 8.74 -15.27 -23.53
CA LEU A 17 7.56 -15.70 -22.79
C LEU A 17 7.76 -15.52 -21.28
N PHE A 18 8.92 -15.88 -20.74
CA PHE A 18 9.24 -15.70 -19.33
C PHE A 18 9.24 -14.21 -18.93
N VAL A 19 9.84 -13.35 -19.75
CA VAL A 19 9.85 -11.89 -19.50
C VAL A 19 8.44 -11.31 -19.54
N VAL A 20 7.62 -11.72 -20.53
CA VAL A 20 6.23 -11.26 -20.65
C VAL A 20 5.40 -11.72 -19.45
N LEU A 21 5.52 -12.99 -19.05
CA LEU A 21 4.79 -13.51 -17.87
C LEU A 21 5.22 -12.81 -16.58
N SER A 22 6.52 -12.55 -16.43
CA SER A 22 7.06 -11.78 -15.29
C SER A 22 6.54 -10.35 -15.28
N TYR A 23 6.51 -9.69 -16.45
CA TYR A 23 5.95 -8.34 -16.60
C TYR A 23 4.44 -8.30 -16.29
N LEU A 24 3.67 -9.27 -16.79
CA LEU A 24 2.23 -9.37 -16.51
C LEU A 24 1.97 -9.63 -15.01
N LYS A 25 2.81 -10.44 -14.37
CA LYS A 25 2.73 -10.72 -12.93
C LYS A 25 3.03 -9.47 -12.10
N LEU A 26 4.07 -8.69 -12.48
CA LEU A 26 4.38 -7.39 -11.86
C LEU A 26 3.25 -6.38 -12.09
N LYS A 27 2.71 -6.27 -13.31
CA LYS A 27 1.59 -5.37 -13.62
C LYS A 27 0.33 -5.72 -12.83
N LYS A 28 0.05 -7.00 -12.59
CA LYS A 28 -1.07 -7.45 -11.75
C LYS A 28 -0.85 -7.11 -10.27
N ALA A 29 0.39 -7.12 -9.80
CA ALA A 29 0.73 -6.76 -8.42
C ALA A 29 0.69 -5.25 -8.16
N THR A 30 0.82 -4.41 -9.20
CA THR A 30 0.76 -2.94 -9.09
C THR A 30 -0.64 -2.37 -9.32
N ASN A 31 -1.57 -3.16 -9.84
CA ASN A 31 -2.96 -2.76 -9.85
C ASN A 31 -3.47 -2.88 -8.42
N ASP A 32 -3.74 -1.73 -7.80
CA ASP A 32 -4.54 -1.61 -6.58
C ASP A 32 -5.93 -2.21 -6.91
N THR A 33 -6.05 -3.53 -6.75
CA THR A 33 -7.35 -4.21 -6.85
C THR A 33 -8.10 -3.78 -5.61
N GLY A 34 -8.86 -2.68 -5.76
CA GLY A 34 -9.53 -1.98 -4.71
C GLY A 34 -10.24 -2.93 -3.75
N SER A 35 -9.66 -3.10 -2.58
CA SER A 35 -10.40 -3.64 -1.44
C SER A 35 -11.60 -2.72 -1.18
N PHE A 36 -12.80 -3.28 -1.10
CA PHE A 36 -14.00 -2.53 -0.71
C PHE A 36 -13.87 -1.92 0.70
N ASN A 37 -12.96 -2.43 1.52
CA ASN A 37 -12.72 -2.00 2.88
C ASN A 37 -11.61 -0.95 3.01
N LEU A 38 -10.88 -0.67 1.90
CA LEU A 38 -9.84 0.36 1.87
C LEU A 38 -10.46 1.73 1.64
N LEU A 39 -10.27 2.63 2.61
CA LEU A 39 -10.76 4.00 2.53
C LEU A 39 -9.78 4.90 1.79
N HIS A 40 -10.30 5.78 0.94
CA HIS A 40 -9.52 6.85 0.29
C HIS A 40 -9.92 8.17 0.93
N LEU A 41 -9.00 8.77 1.70
CA LEU A 41 -9.31 9.95 2.51
C LEU A 41 -9.06 11.25 1.76
N SER A 42 -9.89 12.23 2.07
CA SER A 42 -9.81 13.62 1.64
C SER A 42 -9.69 14.56 2.84
N ASP A 43 -9.52 15.88 2.58
CA ASP A 43 -9.51 16.90 3.64
C ASP A 43 -10.80 16.89 4.47
N SER A 44 -11.94 16.58 3.83
CA SER A 44 -13.26 16.65 4.49
C SER A 44 -13.54 15.49 5.43
N ASP A 45 -12.96 14.33 5.20
CA ASP A 45 -13.27 13.10 5.95
C ASP A 45 -12.14 12.56 6.81
N PHE A 46 -10.91 13.04 6.61
CA PHE A 46 -9.74 12.59 7.36
C PHE A 46 -9.97 12.64 8.86
N GLN A 47 -10.27 13.83 9.40
CA GLN A 47 -10.45 14.04 10.85
C GLN A 47 -11.60 13.19 11.41
N LYS A 48 -12.71 13.10 10.67
CA LYS A 48 -13.87 12.27 11.06
C LYS A 48 -13.49 10.79 11.11
N THR A 49 -12.70 10.33 10.13
CA THR A 49 -12.32 8.91 10.02
C THR A 49 -11.40 8.48 11.15
N ILE A 50 -10.38 9.30 11.49
CA ILE A 50 -9.43 8.95 12.55
C ILE A 50 -9.98 9.17 13.97
N SER A 51 -11.06 9.93 14.13
CA SER A 51 -11.59 10.36 15.45
C SER A 51 -12.12 9.23 16.34
N LYS A 52 -12.50 8.09 15.75
CA LYS A 52 -13.08 6.95 16.47
C LYS A 52 -12.40 5.63 16.13
N GLY A 53 -12.03 4.87 17.16
CA GLY A 53 -11.41 3.57 17.05
C GLY A 53 -9.99 3.65 16.52
N VAL A 54 -9.51 2.53 15.96
CA VAL A 54 -8.18 2.44 15.36
C VAL A 54 -8.26 2.66 13.85
N THR A 55 -7.40 3.52 13.33
CA THR A 55 -7.28 3.80 11.89
C THR A 55 -5.80 3.79 11.49
N LEU A 56 -5.45 2.93 10.54
CA LEU A 56 -4.14 2.97 9.87
C LEU A 56 -4.29 3.81 8.60
N VAL A 57 -3.41 4.79 8.41
CA VAL A 57 -3.38 5.65 7.22
C VAL A 57 -2.03 5.52 6.51
N ASP A 58 -2.05 5.14 5.25
CA ASP A 58 -0.91 5.14 4.33
C ASP A 58 -0.85 6.47 3.57
N PHE A 59 0.18 7.27 3.82
CA PHE A 59 0.47 8.50 3.10
C PHE A 59 1.33 8.20 1.88
N TRP A 60 0.83 8.48 0.69
CA TRP A 60 1.39 8.06 -0.58
C TRP A 60 1.28 9.13 -1.68
N ALA A 61 1.94 8.90 -2.82
CA ALA A 61 1.80 9.71 -4.04
C ALA A 61 1.94 8.84 -5.31
N ASP A 62 1.41 9.33 -6.43
CA ASP A 62 1.38 8.58 -7.70
C ASP A 62 2.77 8.31 -8.29
N TRP A 63 3.72 9.20 -8.08
CA TRP A 63 5.12 9.06 -8.52
C TRP A 63 5.97 8.15 -7.61
N CYS A 64 5.47 7.79 -6.43
CA CYS A 64 6.21 7.04 -5.43
C CYS A 64 6.17 5.53 -5.73
N MET A 65 7.22 4.98 -6.32
CA MET A 65 7.28 3.55 -6.65
C MET A 65 7.23 2.64 -5.41
N PRO A 66 7.94 2.92 -4.30
CA PRO A 66 7.80 2.14 -3.07
C PRO A 66 6.36 2.13 -2.52
N CYS A 67 5.63 3.25 -2.64
CA CYS A 67 4.23 3.33 -2.23
C CYS A 67 3.34 2.40 -3.07
N LYS A 68 3.59 2.32 -4.38
CA LYS A 68 2.87 1.40 -5.28
C LYS A 68 3.11 -0.07 -4.92
N LEU A 69 4.34 -0.41 -4.54
CA LEU A 69 4.67 -1.76 -4.06
C LEU A 69 3.97 -2.09 -2.74
N LEU A 70 3.73 -1.09 -1.89
CA LEU A 70 3.03 -1.24 -0.62
C LEU A 70 1.50 -1.39 -0.80
N GLY A 71 0.94 -0.87 -1.88
CA GLY A 71 -0.51 -0.83 -2.17
C GLY A 71 -1.23 -2.15 -1.90
N PRO A 72 -0.82 -3.29 -2.49
CA PRO A 72 -1.46 -4.60 -2.25
C PRO A 72 -1.42 -5.04 -0.78
N THR A 73 -0.38 -4.69 -0.05
CA THR A 73 -0.26 -4.96 1.39
C THR A 73 -1.29 -4.17 2.18
N ILE A 74 -1.46 -2.89 1.88
CA ILE A 74 -2.44 -2.01 2.53
C ILE A 74 -3.87 -2.48 2.22
N SER A 75 -4.18 -2.82 0.96
CA SER A 75 -5.48 -3.38 0.57
C SER A 75 -5.81 -4.67 1.35
N ASN A 76 -4.84 -5.56 1.46
CA ASN A 76 -5.01 -6.82 2.19
C ASN A 76 -5.19 -6.59 3.72
N LEU A 77 -4.52 -5.59 4.30
CA LEU A 77 -4.73 -5.19 5.69
C LEU A 77 -6.13 -4.63 5.90
N ALA A 78 -6.68 -3.87 4.94
CA ALA A 78 -8.05 -3.37 5.00
C ALA A 78 -9.06 -4.52 5.08
N ASP A 79 -8.93 -5.52 4.23
CA ASP A 79 -9.82 -6.69 4.24
C ASP A 79 -9.71 -7.51 5.53
N ASN A 80 -8.49 -7.72 6.02
CA ASN A 80 -8.25 -8.54 7.23
C ASN A 80 -8.67 -7.84 8.54
N ASN A 81 -8.89 -6.54 8.52
CA ASN A 81 -9.20 -5.77 9.72
C ASN A 81 -10.55 -5.03 9.65
N ALA A 82 -11.38 -5.30 8.64
CA ALA A 82 -12.62 -4.57 8.35
C ALA A 82 -13.59 -4.48 9.53
N ASP A 83 -13.59 -5.48 10.41
CA ASP A 83 -14.45 -5.59 11.60
C ASP A 83 -13.90 -4.89 12.86
N LYS A 84 -12.61 -4.54 12.89
CA LYS A 84 -11.92 -4.07 14.11
C LYS A 84 -11.11 -2.78 13.96
N ALA A 85 -10.64 -2.48 12.75
CA ALA A 85 -9.86 -1.28 12.48
C ALA A 85 -10.11 -0.76 11.06
N LYS A 86 -10.04 0.53 10.88
CA LYS A 86 -10.09 1.15 9.55
C LYS A 86 -8.69 1.19 8.95
N VAL A 87 -8.61 0.93 7.66
CA VAL A 87 -7.38 1.08 6.88
C VAL A 87 -7.66 2.04 5.73
N ALA A 88 -6.82 3.02 5.58
CA ALA A 88 -7.04 4.13 4.66
C ALA A 88 -5.75 4.54 3.93
N LYS A 89 -5.93 5.21 2.80
CA LYS A 89 -4.86 5.88 2.04
C LYS A 89 -5.17 7.36 1.90
N LEU A 90 -4.12 8.19 1.91
CA LEU A 90 -4.21 9.62 1.64
C LEU A 90 -3.12 10.06 0.67
N ASN A 91 -3.51 10.63 -0.46
CA ASN A 91 -2.57 11.17 -1.45
C ASN A 91 -2.04 12.53 -0.97
N ILE A 92 -0.73 12.61 -0.72
CA ILE A 92 -0.09 13.83 -0.18
C ILE A 92 0.03 14.96 -1.21
N GLU A 93 -0.01 14.66 -2.51
CA GLU A 93 0.02 15.70 -3.54
C GLU A 93 -1.31 16.43 -3.62
N THR A 94 -2.42 15.68 -3.51
CA THR A 94 -3.77 16.24 -3.51
C THR A 94 -4.09 16.92 -2.19
N TYR A 95 -3.69 16.34 -1.05
CA TYR A 95 -4.05 16.78 0.29
C TYR A 95 -2.82 17.20 1.11
N GLN A 96 -2.06 18.14 0.56
CA GLN A 96 -0.78 18.64 1.12
C GLN A 96 -0.93 19.18 2.54
N LYS A 97 -2.04 19.86 2.83
CA LYS A 97 -2.30 20.43 4.16
C LYS A 97 -2.38 19.36 5.24
N ILE A 98 -3.09 18.25 4.96
CA ILE A 98 -3.19 17.12 5.90
C ILE A 98 -1.84 16.46 6.10
N ALA A 99 -1.07 16.26 5.04
CA ALA A 99 0.28 15.71 5.11
C ALA A 99 1.19 16.59 5.99
N ALA A 100 1.17 17.91 5.79
CA ALA A 100 1.97 18.87 6.56
C ALA A 100 1.59 18.89 8.05
N ILE A 101 0.30 18.93 8.37
CA ILE A 101 -0.19 18.94 9.77
C ILE A 101 0.23 17.64 10.49
N ASN A 102 0.27 16.51 9.77
CA ASN A 102 0.70 15.23 10.33
C ASN A 102 2.22 15.01 10.25
N GLY A 103 3.01 16.01 9.84
CA GLY A 103 4.47 15.94 9.80
C GLY A 103 5.00 14.89 8.82
N ILE A 104 4.33 14.68 7.67
CA ILE A 104 4.76 13.74 6.64
C ILE A 104 5.87 14.39 5.81
N SER A 105 7.11 13.99 6.07
CA SER A 105 8.31 14.50 5.38
C SER A 105 8.86 13.54 4.32
N SER A 106 8.43 12.29 4.33
CA SER A 106 8.84 11.26 3.38
C SER A 106 7.71 10.25 3.15
N ILE A 107 7.71 9.55 2.03
CA ILE A 107 6.73 8.53 1.68
C ILE A 107 7.41 7.25 1.16
N PRO A 108 6.78 6.07 1.37
CA PRO A 108 5.55 5.88 2.13
C PRO A 108 5.77 6.11 3.64
N THR A 109 4.81 6.74 4.28
CA THR A 109 4.70 6.81 5.74
C THR A 109 3.34 6.25 6.14
N VAL A 110 3.34 5.29 7.04
CA VAL A 110 2.14 4.69 7.59
C VAL A 110 1.99 5.13 9.04
N VAL A 111 0.84 5.69 9.36
CA VAL A 111 0.53 6.17 10.72
C VAL A 111 -0.70 5.46 11.26
N VAL A 112 -0.65 5.00 12.50
CA VAL A 112 -1.80 4.46 13.20
C VAL A 112 -2.32 5.47 14.19
N PHE A 113 -3.60 5.79 14.06
CA PHE A 113 -4.35 6.66 14.97
C PHE A 113 -5.28 5.83 15.86
N LYS A 114 -5.43 6.24 17.10
CA LYS A 114 -6.48 5.74 18.00
C LYS A 114 -7.24 6.93 18.61
N ASN A 115 -8.54 6.98 18.32
CA ASN A 115 -9.43 8.04 18.78
C ASN A 115 -8.87 9.46 18.49
N GLY A 116 -8.39 9.67 17.28
CA GLY A 116 -7.86 10.94 16.78
C GLY A 116 -6.40 11.24 17.14
N LYS A 117 -5.75 10.39 17.93
CA LYS A 117 -4.35 10.58 18.35
C LYS A 117 -3.43 9.59 17.65
N GLU A 118 -2.31 10.06 17.12
CA GLU A 118 -1.25 9.19 16.63
C GLU A 118 -0.69 8.34 17.77
N VAL A 119 -0.62 7.02 17.54
CA VAL A 119 -0.09 6.06 18.51
C VAL A 119 1.13 5.31 18.02
N GLU A 120 1.31 5.20 16.69
CA GLU A 120 2.47 4.56 16.09
C GLU A 120 2.70 5.07 14.66
N ARG A 121 3.97 5.13 14.23
CA ARG A 121 4.38 5.59 12.90
C ARG A 121 5.45 4.67 12.33
N SER A 122 5.37 4.41 11.04
CA SER A 122 6.38 3.68 10.27
C SER A 122 6.73 4.43 9.00
N VAL A 123 8.00 4.70 8.80
CA VAL A 123 8.54 5.29 7.57
C VAL A 123 9.16 4.19 6.74
N SER A 124 9.06 4.29 5.41
CA SER A 124 9.49 3.29 4.42
C SER A 124 8.69 1.99 4.43
N VAL A 125 8.91 1.17 3.40
CA VAL A 125 8.19 -0.10 3.21
C VAL A 125 8.59 -1.12 4.28
N LYS A 126 7.59 -1.73 4.91
CA LYS A 126 7.75 -2.83 5.87
C LYS A 126 6.90 -4.03 5.41
N PRO A 127 7.20 -5.23 5.89
CA PRO A 127 6.39 -6.40 5.60
C PRO A 127 5.00 -6.32 6.28
N LYS A 128 4.00 -7.01 5.73
CA LYS A 128 2.61 -6.98 6.20
C LYS A 128 2.45 -7.20 7.70
N HIS A 129 3.16 -8.20 8.25
CA HIS A 129 3.06 -8.55 9.67
C HIS A 129 3.46 -7.39 10.59
N TYR A 130 4.36 -6.50 10.13
CA TYR A 130 4.77 -5.32 10.88
C TYR A 130 3.58 -4.35 11.04
N TYR A 131 2.89 -4.04 9.95
CA TYR A 131 1.71 -3.15 10.00
C TYR A 131 0.55 -3.79 10.76
N GLN A 132 0.36 -5.11 10.64
CA GLN A 132 -0.63 -5.83 11.44
C GLN A 132 -0.33 -5.69 12.93
N SER A 133 0.93 -5.80 13.34
CA SER A 133 1.33 -5.63 14.74
C SER A 133 1.08 -4.21 15.26
N MET A 134 1.21 -3.17 14.40
CA MET A 134 0.88 -1.79 14.79
C MET A 134 -0.62 -1.65 15.08
N ILE A 135 -1.48 -2.24 14.24
CA ILE A 135 -2.94 -2.27 14.46
C ILE A 135 -3.26 -3.00 15.76
N ASP A 136 -2.72 -4.20 15.95
CA ASP A 136 -3.00 -5.05 17.12
C ASP A 136 -2.57 -4.37 18.42
N LYS A 137 -1.41 -3.74 18.46
CA LYS A 137 -0.95 -2.94 19.60
C LYS A 137 -1.89 -1.75 19.89
N ALA A 138 -2.36 -1.07 18.85
CA ALA A 138 -3.29 0.05 19.02
C ALA A 138 -4.65 -0.41 19.54
N LEU A 139 -5.13 -1.59 19.12
CA LEU A 139 -6.38 -2.17 19.62
C LEU A 139 -6.29 -2.53 21.11
N ASN A 140 -5.12 -2.97 21.59
CA ASN A 140 -4.89 -3.43 22.96
C ASN A 140 -4.48 -2.32 23.94
N LYS A 141 -4.21 -1.11 23.46
CA LYS A 141 -3.97 0.08 24.30
C LYS A 141 -5.28 0.69 24.79
#